data_5df207cc8df2d58d7a92f3da1bd0e44c
#
_entry.id   5df207cc8df2d58d7a92f3da1bd0e44c
#
_cell.length_a   1.000
_cell.length_b   1.000
_cell.length_c   1.000
_cell.angle_alpha   90.00
_cell.angle_beta   90.00
_cell.angle_gamma   90.00
#
_symmetry.space_group_name_H-M   'P 1'
#
loop_
_entity.id
_entity.type
_entity.pdbx_description
1 polymer ?
#
loop_
_entity_poly.entity_id
_entity_poly.type
_entity_poly.pdbx_seq_one_letter_code
_entity_poly.pdbx_strand_id
1 'polypeptide(L)'
;MRFLVILIFVNIVIADYGGGYAGSGFQYGSSAREFSLAGALVADKTPGFCVFSNPALLQFTRSNQVGVSFQNMSLDRSIQSFNYAKRLPPNAGVGLAILQSGTDNIQGRNLMNQETESFSAKEIEGIMSFGVAFGSKLALGINIKAVFATIDKDYKGNGISGDIGFIYKLNRHLLIGGIMKNLNASYNWKVIIGEDERSYEEKFPRSYSLGMAYSGLKGISLFFQEDVMITPNNDVNYHTRIGSEFRLANKTKLRFGAKQARGTTPSGTIMNGLNIKPTFGIGTPLKVWQRQYTQLDYALDPGSVGEGLSHLFSFSFKF
;
A
#
# COMPACT_ATOMS: atom_id res chain seq x y z
N MET A 1 30.51 22.65 6.58
CA MET A 1 29.19 22.27 6.08
C MET A 1 29.35 21.58 4.73
N ARG A 2 29.47 20.25 4.69
CA ARG A 2 29.63 19.52 3.42
C ARG A 2 28.21 19.18 2.94
N PHE A 3 27.75 19.82 1.88
CA PHE A 3 26.55 19.46 1.16
C PHE A 3 26.81 18.11 0.47
N LEU A 4 26.17 17.07 0.96
CA LEU A 4 26.10 15.81 0.25
C LEU A 4 25.07 16.00 -0.88
N VAL A 5 25.53 16.25 -2.08
CA VAL A 5 24.71 16.25 -3.29
C VAL A 5 24.35 14.77 -3.55
N ILE A 6 23.17 14.37 -3.16
CA ILE A 6 22.61 13.07 -3.54
C ILE A 6 22.14 13.24 -4.99
N LEU A 7 22.94 12.75 -5.93
CA LEU A 7 22.53 12.58 -7.32
C LEU A 7 21.40 11.54 -7.35
N ILE A 8 20.16 12.02 -7.43
CA ILE A 8 18.99 11.18 -7.69
C ILE A 8 19.04 10.88 -9.20
N PHE A 9 19.43 9.67 -9.55
CA PHE A 9 19.23 9.16 -10.90
C PHE A 9 17.74 8.92 -11.07
N VAL A 10 17.02 9.88 -11.61
CA VAL A 10 15.67 9.67 -12.12
C VAL A 10 15.82 8.91 -13.44
N ASN A 11 15.70 7.59 -13.36
CA ASN A 11 15.55 6.81 -14.58
C ASN A 11 14.16 7.15 -15.17
N ILE A 12 14.16 7.79 -16.33
CA ILE A 12 12.95 8.00 -17.13
C ILE A 12 12.66 6.64 -17.80
N VAL A 13 12.11 5.71 -17.04
CA VAL A 13 11.63 4.44 -17.53
C VAL A 13 10.12 4.51 -17.62
N ILE A 14 9.58 3.96 -18.70
CA ILE A 14 8.12 3.87 -18.92
C ILE A 14 7.55 2.97 -17.83
N ALA A 15 6.81 3.56 -16.88
CA ALA A 15 6.14 2.81 -15.83
C ALA A 15 4.95 2.07 -16.42
N ASP A 16 4.98 0.76 -16.38
CA ASP A 16 3.81 -0.07 -16.65
C ASP A 16 3.19 -0.48 -15.30
N TYR A 17 1.94 -0.08 -15.06
CA TYR A 17 1.20 -0.65 -13.95
C TYR A 17 0.83 -2.08 -14.32
N GLY A 18 1.27 -3.04 -13.53
CA GLY A 18 0.96 -4.45 -13.72
C GLY A 18 -0.52 -4.76 -13.49
N GLY A 19 -1.38 -4.24 -14.32
CA GLY A 19 -2.77 -4.69 -14.42
C GLY A 19 -2.81 -6.06 -15.08
N GLY A 20 -3.81 -6.88 -14.70
CA GLY A 20 -3.98 -8.23 -15.26
C GLY A 20 -3.13 -9.31 -14.59
N TYR A 21 -2.57 -9.03 -13.40
CA TYR A 21 -1.86 -10.00 -12.56
C TYR A 21 -2.56 -10.17 -11.21
N ALA A 22 -2.32 -11.30 -10.56
CA ALA A 22 -2.83 -11.60 -9.22
C ALA A 22 -2.49 -10.50 -8.21
N GLY A 23 -3.42 -10.18 -7.31
CA GLY A 23 -3.21 -9.22 -6.23
C GLY A 23 -3.16 -7.76 -6.66
N SER A 24 -3.73 -7.42 -7.81
CA SER A 24 -3.78 -6.04 -8.32
C SER A 24 -4.50 -5.09 -7.35
N GLY A 25 -5.51 -5.57 -6.63
CA GLY A 25 -6.24 -4.81 -5.62
C GLY A 25 -5.40 -4.40 -4.42
N PHE A 26 -4.33 -5.13 -4.09
CA PHE A 26 -3.44 -4.84 -2.95
C PHE A 26 -2.40 -3.75 -3.25
N GLN A 27 -2.31 -3.26 -4.49
CA GLN A 27 -1.36 -2.23 -4.91
C GLN A 27 -1.86 -0.79 -4.60
N TYR A 28 -3.13 -0.62 -4.26
CA TYR A 28 -3.73 0.71 -4.07
C TYR A 28 -3.38 1.40 -2.74
N GLY A 29 -2.79 0.69 -1.81
CA GLY A 29 -2.46 1.21 -0.48
C GLY A 29 -3.53 0.92 0.56
N SER A 30 -3.12 0.92 1.82
CA SER A 30 -3.92 0.43 2.95
C SER A 30 -4.59 1.54 3.76
N SER A 31 -4.22 2.81 3.54
CA SER A 31 -4.72 3.93 4.36
C SER A 31 -4.71 5.26 3.61
N ALA A 32 -5.55 6.20 4.07
CA ALA A 32 -5.60 7.56 3.54
C ALA A 32 -4.25 8.28 3.68
N ARG A 33 -3.51 8.02 4.78
CA ARG A 33 -2.17 8.58 4.96
C ARG A 33 -1.17 8.03 3.93
N GLU A 34 -1.18 6.73 3.69
CA GLU A 34 -0.33 6.10 2.68
C GLU A 34 -0.63 6.67 1.30
N PHE A 35 -1.91 6.74 0.96
CA PHE A 35 -2.34 7.28 -0.31
C PHE A 35 -1.90 8.74 -0.50
N SER A 36 -2.12 9.61 0.52
CA SER A 36 -1.78 11.04 0.45
C SER A 36 -0.28 11.34 0.32
N LEU A 37 0.58 10.38 0.65
CA LEU A 37 2.03 10.42 0.50
C LEU A 37 2.52 9.58 -0.70
N ALA A 38 1.61 9.31 -1.65
CA ALA A 38 1.87 8.52 -2.85
C ALA A 38 2.43 7.10 -2.57
N GLY A 39 2.28 6.58 -1.34
CA GLY A 39 2.82 5.29 -0.91
C GLY A 39 4.31 5.30 -0.54
N ALA A 40 4.98 6.45 -0.44
CA ALA A 40 6.41 6.57 -0.14
C ALA A 40 6.73 6.33 1.35
N LEU A 41 6.29 5.21 1.92
CA LEU A 41 6.32 4.95 3.37
C LEU A 41 7.26 3.82 3.81
N VAL A 42 8.06 3.24 2.94
CA VAL A 42 8.92 2.08 3.25
C VAL A 42 9.91 2.35 4.40
N ALA A 43 10.30 3.61 4.61
CA ALA A 43 11.21 4.04 5.68
C ALA A 43 10.51 4.92 6.75
N ASP A 44 9.20 5.05 6.75
CA ASP A 44 8.48 5.95 7.65
C ASP A 44 8.26 5.36 9.03
N LYS A 45 8.89 5.94 10.03
CA LYS A 45 8.76 5.54 11.46
C LYS A 45 7.46 5.99 12.13
N THR A 46 6.54 6.64 11.40
CA THR A 46 5.28 7.10 11.99
C THR A 46 4.38 5.90 12.26
N PRO A 47 3.89 5.75 13.49
CA PRO A 47 3.03 4.63 13.84
C PRO A 47 1.68 4.66 13.12
N GLY A 48 1.11 3.52 12.89
CA GLY A 48 -0.13 3.26 12.16
C GLY A 48 0.18 2.37 10.97
N PHE A 49 -0.69 1.70 10.39
CA PHE A 49 -0.63 0.88 9.15
C PHE A 49 0.75 0.38 8.66
N CYS A 50 1.79 0.36 9.53
CA CYS A 50 3.17 0.04 9.15
C CYS A 50 3.36 -1.42 8.70
N VAL A 51 2.47 -2.32 9.12
CA VAL A 51 2.43 -3.72 8.68
C VAL A 51 2.39 -3.83 7.15
N PHE A 52 1.61 -2.97 6.50
CA PHE A 52 1.45 -2.95 5.05
C PHE A 52 2.65 -2.33 4.32
N SER A 53 3.31 -1.36 4.96
CA SER A 53 4.43 -0.64 4.33
C SER A 53 5.75 -1.37 4.48
N ASN A 54 6.11 -1.76 5.72
CA ASN A 54 7.37 -2.46 6.03
C ASN A 54 7.30 -3.06 7.45
N PRO A 55 7.35 -4.38 7.63
CA PRO A 55 7.28 -5.01 8.95
C PRO A 55 8.41 -4.60 9.90
N ALA A 56 9.58 -4.22 9.41
CA ALA A 56 10.68 -3.74 10.23
C ALA A 56 10.33 -2.43 10.99
N LEU A 57 9.31 -1.70 10.57
CA LEU A 57 8.82 -0.50 11.25
C LEU A 57 8.10 -0.80 12.57
N LEU A 58 7.65 -2.03 12.79
CA LEU A 58 6.97 -2.46 14.04
C LEU A 58 7.81 -2.22 15.28
N GLN A 59 9.12 -2.28 15.19
CA GLN A 59 10.01 -1.96 16.31
C GLN A 59 9.86 -0.51 16.83
N PHE A 60 9.35 0.42 16.01
CA PHE A 60 9.09 1.80 16.41
C PHE A 60 7.73 1.99 17.09
N THR A 61 6.92 0.95 17.17
CA THR A 61 5.63 0.96 17.88
C THR A 61 5.89 1.17 19.37
N ARG A 62 5.34 2.26 19.94
CA ARG A 62 5.56 2.62 21.35
C ARG A 62 4.38 2.26 22.26
N SER A 63 3.19 2.13 21.69
CA SER A 63 1.93 1.77 22.35
C SER A 63 1.13 0.85 21.44
N ASN A 64 0.16 0.15 21.99
CA ASN A 64 -0.76 -0.61 21.16
C ASN A 64 -1.50 0.33 20.20
N GLN A 65 -1.72 -0.13 18.99
CA GLN A 65 -2.36 0.66 17.94
C GLN A 65 -3.37 -0.19 17.20
N VAL A 66 -4.52 0.40 16.95
CA VAL A 66 -5.54 -0.15 16.04
C VAL A 66 -5.80 0.88 14.96
N GLY A 67 -5.90 0.43 13.74
CA GLY A 67 -6.25 1.27 12.59
C GLY A 67 -7.32 0.60 11.74
N VAL A 68 -8.23 1.41 11.23
CA VAL A 68 -9.22 1.03 10.22
C VAL A 68 -9.20 2.04 9.08
N SER A 69 -9.41 1.58 7.87
CA SER A 69 -9.48 2.45 6.70
C SER A 69 -10.59 1.98 5.76
N PHE A 70 -11.25 2.96 5.16
CA PHE A 70 -12.30 2.77 4.18
C PHE A 70 -12.00 3.65 2.99
N GLN A 71 -11.95 3.05 1.82
CA GLN A 71 -11.70 3.72 0.55
C GLN A 71 -12.84 3.41 -0.38
N ASN A 72 -13.61 4.43 -0.71
CA ASN A 72 -14.68 4.35 -1.69
C ASN A 72 -14.14 4.90 -3.01
N MET A 73 -13.99 4.03 -3.97
CA MET A 73 -13.38 4.33 -5.27
C MET A 73 -14.45 4.38 -6.35
N SER A 74 -14.13 4.99 -7.46
CA SER A 74 -14.97 4.98 -8.66
C SER A 74 -15.17 3.57 -9.20
N LEU A 75 -16.22 3.36 -9.99
CA LEU A 75 -16.58 2.10 -10.62
C LEU A 75 -16.91 0.98 -9.60
N ASP A 76 -17.63 1.32 -8.54
CA ASP A 76 -18.05 0.40 -7.47
C ASP A 76 -16.88 -0.39 -6.82
N ARG A 77 -15.67 0.17 -6.89
CA ARG A 77 -14.50 -0.38 -6.22
C ARG A 77 -14.42 0.10 -4.78
N SER A 78 -14.04 -0.78 -3.89
CA SER A 78 -13.80 -0.45 -2.48
C SER A 78 -12.55 -1.14 -1.96
N ILE A 79 -11.85 -0.47 -1.02
CA ILE A 79 -10.77 -1.08 -0.25
C ILE A 79 -11.03 -0.82 1.21
N GLN A 80 -10.92 -1.86 2.02
CA GLN A 80 -11.09 -1.82 3.45
C GLN A 80 -9.86 -2.44 4.10
N SER A 81 -9.35 -1.80 5.15
CA SER A 81 -8.24 -2.35 5.89
C SER A 81 -8.42 -2.23 7.39
N PHE A 82 -7.89 -3.22 8.08
CA PHE A 82 -7.76 -3.25 9.53
C PHE A 82 -6.32 -3.60 9.86
N ASN A 83 -5.76 -2.93 10.89
CA ASN A 83 -4.48 -3.33 11.45
C ASN A 83 -4.45 -3.21 12.96
N TYR A 84 -3.69 -4.10 13.58
CA TYR A 84 -3.30 -4.04 14.97
C TYR A 84 -1.79 -4.15 15.06
N ALA A 85 -1.15 -3.29 15.86
CA ALA A 85 0.27 -3.34 16.11
C ALA A 85 0.54 -3.19 17.61
N LYS A 86 1.44 -4.02 18.13
CA LYS A 86 1.82 -4.08 19.54
C LYS A 86 3.32 -4.14 19.70
N ARG A 87 3.82 -3.34 20.64
CA ARG A 87 5.22 -3.43 21.06
C ARG A 87 5.48 -4.71 21.86
N LEU A 88 6.60 -5.35 21.58
CA LEU A 88 7.18 -6.43 22.38
C LEU A 88 8.53 -5.96 22.94
N PRO A 89 8.60 -5.60 24.23
CA PRO A 89 9.87 -5.23 24.84
C PRO A 89 10.89 -6.38 24.76
N PRO A 90 12.21 -6.07 24.67
CA PRO A 90 12.77 -4.72 24.71
C PRO A 90 12.80 -4.01 23.35
N ASN A 91 12.86 -4.70 22.22
CA ASN A 91 13.25 -4.15 20.90
C ASN A 91 12.49 -4.75 19.72
N ALA A 92 11.31 -5.33 19.96
CA ALA A 92 10.50 -5.94 18.92
C ALA A 92 9.07 -5.38 18.87
N GLY A 93 8.34 -5.74 17.82
CA GLY A 93 6.92 -5.51 17.68
C GLY A 93 6.26 -6.59 16.83
N VAL A 94 4.97 -6.80 17.07
CA VAL A 94 4.11 -7.70 16.29
C VAL A 94 2.96 -6.92 15.70
N GLY A 95 2.43 -7.42 14.60
CA GLY A 95 1.29 -6.85 13.94
C GLY A 95 0.38 -7.92 13.33
N LEU A 96 -0.90 -7.57 13.26
CA LEU A 96 -1.91 -8.31 12.51
C LEU A 96 -2.62 -7.32 11.59
N ALA A 97 -2.88 -7.71 10.36
CA ALA A 97 -3.61 -6.84 9.44
C ALA A 97 -4.48 -7.66 8.48
N ILE A 98 -5.53 -7.02 8.00
CA ILE A 98 -6.40 -7.53 6.95
C ILE A 98 -6.61 -6.40 5.96
N LEU A 99 -6.48 -6.72 4.68
CA LEU A 99 -6.81 -5.84 3.57
C LEU A 99 -7.81 -6.57 2.68
N GLN A 100 -8.93 -5.93 2.39
CA GLN A 100 -9.90 -6.40 1.42
C GLN A 100 -10.02 -5.38 0.30
N SER A 101 -9.89 -5.82 -0.93
CA SER A 101 -10.18 -5.06 -2.14
C SER A 101 -11.31 -5.74 -2.91
N GLY A 102 -12.20 -4.97 -3.49
CA GLY A 102 -13.31 -5.54 -4.24
C GLY A 102 -13.92 -4.56 -5.24
N THR A 103 -14.61 -5.15 -6.21
CA THR A 103 -15.48 -4.46 -7.16
C THR A 103 -16.84 -5.14 -7.11
N ASP A 104 -17.87 -4.40 -6.80
CA ASP A 104 -19.25 -4.87 -6.78
C ASP A 104 -19.96 -4.47 -8.09
N ASN A 105 -21.16 -5.02 -8.33
CA ASN A 105 -22.03 -4.67 -9.45
C ASN A 105 -21.37 -4.82 -10.84
N ILE A 106 -20.53 -5.84 -11.03
CA ILE A 106 -19.96 -6.14 -12.35
C ILE A 106 -21.05 -6.73 -13.21
N GLN A 107 -21.47 -6.00 -14.26
CA GLN A 107 -22.54 -6.45 -15.15
C GLN A 107 -22.07 -7.61 -16.03
N GLY A 108 -22.62 -8.80 -15.81
CA GLY A 108 -22.39 -9.96 -16.67
C GLY A 108 -23.05 -9.79 -18.04
N ARG A 109 -22.43 -10.39 -19.08
CA ARG A 109 -22.99 -10.44 -20.43
C ARG A 109 -22.80 -11.82 -21.05
N ASN A 110 -23.83 -12.31 -21.74
CA ASN A 110 -23.74 -13.56 -22.48
C ASN A 110 -23.06 -13.36 -23.85
N LEU A 111 -22.89 -14.46 -24.59
CA LEU A 111 -22.26 -14.44 -25.91
C LEU A 111 -23.00 -13.57 -26.95
N MET A 112 -24.28 -13.27 -26.71
CA MET A 112 -25.12 -12.39 -27.54
C MET A 112 -25.06 -10.92 -27.05
N ASN A 113 -24.14 -10.58 -26.13
CA ASN A 113 -24.01 -9.25 -25.49
C ASN A 113 -25.26 -8.80 -24.69
N GLN A 114 -26.12 -9.72 -24.31
CA GLN A 114 -27.28 -9.43 -23.46
C GLN A 114 -26.82 -9.44 -22.01
N GLU A 115 -27.39 -8.55 -21.19
CA GLU A 115 -27.10 -8.46 -19.77
C GLU A 115 -27.57 -9.71 -19.03
N THR A 116 -26.72 -10.23 -18.17
CA THR A 116 -27.00 -11.35 -17.27
C THR A 116 -26.97 -10.86 -15.82
N GLU A 117 -26.94 -11.73 -14.84
CA GLU A 117 -26.80 -11.35 -13.44
C GLU A 117 -25.50 -10.61 -13.18
N SER A 118 -25.54 -9.61 -12.30
CA SER A 118 -24.33 -8.92 -11.84
C SER A 118 -23.61 -9.78 -10.81
N PHE A 119 -22.30 -9.71 -10.80
CA PHE A 119 -21.44 -10.41 -9.86
C PHE A 119 -20.44 -9.47 -9.17
N SER A 120 -19.68 -9.98 -8.22
CA SER A 120 -18.61 -9.23 -7.55
C SER A 120 -17.29 -9.99 -7.61
N ALA A 121 -16.19 -9.23 -7.61
CA ALA A 121 -14.84 -9.75 -7.48
C ALA A 121 -14.22 -9.21 -6.18
N LYS A 122 -13.69 -10.08 -5.32
CA LYS A 122 -13.12 -9.73 -4.02
C LYS A 122 -11.81 -10.43 -3.79
N GLU A 123 -10.82 -9.68 -3.30
CA GLU A 123 -9.52 -10.18 -2.86
C GLU A 123 -9.32 -9.81 -1.38
N ILE A 124 -8.84 -10.74 -0.58
CA ILE A 124 -8.57 -10.55 0.84
C ILE A 124 -7.14 -10.99 1.14
N GLU A 125 -6.37 -10.16 1.83
CA GLU A 125 -5.04 -10.45 2.34
C GLU A 125 -5.03 -10.36 3.86
N GLY A 126 -4.74 -11.48 4.54
CA GLY A 126 -4.49 -11.52 5.98
C GLY A 126 -2.99 -11.56 6.25
N ILE A 127 -2.48 -10.72 7.15
CA ILE A 127 -1.04 -10.53 7.40
C ILE A 127 -0.74 -10.73 8.87
N MET A 128 0.26 -11.57 9.18
CA MET A 128 0.94 -11.64 10.46
C MET A 128 2.35 -11.07 10.30
N SER A 129 2.75 -10.17 11.20
CA SER A 129 4.00 -9.43 11.10
C SER A 129 4.82 -9.52 12.37
N PHE A 130 6.13 -9.59 12.19
CA PHE A 130 7.10 -9.48 13.27
C PHE A 130 8.25 -8.58 12.83
N GLY A 131 8.64 -7.65 13.72
CA GLY A 131 9.77 -6.75 13.49
C GLY A 131 10.66 -6.68 14.73
N VAL A 132 11.98 -6.71 14.54
CA VAL A 132 12.96 -6.69 15.63
C VAL A 132 14.12 -5.75 15.29
N ALA A 133 14.60 -5.01 16.30
CA ALA A 133 15.79 -4.18 16.17
C ALA A 133 17.05 -4.94 16.60
N PHE A 134 18.09 -4.80 15.80
CA PHE A 134 19.44 -5.27 16.07
C PHE A 134 20.33 -4.08 16.41
N GLY A 135 20.57 -3.88 17.71
CA GLY A 135 21.24 -2.68 18.20
C GLY A 135 20.41 -1.41 17.99
N SER A 136 21.10 -0.28 17.78
CA SER A 136 20.46 1.05 17.69
C SER A 136 20.17 1.52 16.27
N LYS A 137 20.69 0.83 15.25
CA LYS A 137 20.67 1.28 13.86
C LYS A 137 19.89 0.42 12.90
N LEU A 138 19.90 -0.91 13.08
CA LEU A 138 19.29 -1.85 12.15
C LEU A 138 18.01 -2.45 12.75
N ALA A 139 16.98 -2.59 11.94
CA ALA A 139 15.82 -3.41 12.23
C ALA A 139 15.48 -4.28 11.03
N LEU A 140 15.01 -5.48 11.30
CA LEU A 140 14.51 -6.43 10.30
C LEU A 140 13.07 -6.79 10.63
N GLY A 141 12.32 -7.19 9.63
CA GLY A 141 10.94 -7.62 9.82
C GLY A 141 10.49 -8.58 8.74
N ILE A 142 9.51 -9.39 9.09
CA ILE A 142 8.88 -10.36 8.19
C ILE A 142 7.38 -10.23 8.26
N ASN A 143 6.72 -10.46 7.13
CA ASN A 143 5.29 -10.72 7.02
C ASN A 143 5.07 -12.16 6.55
N ILE A 144 4.09 -12.81 7.12
CA ILE A 144 3.48 -14.04 6.61
C ILE A 144 2.06 -13.67 6.21
N LYS A 145 1.68 -14.00 4.97
CA LYS A 145 0.43 -13.56 4.36
C LYS A 145 -0.36 -14.76 3.85
N ALA A 146 -1.66 -14.72 4.10
CA ALA A 146 -2.63 -15.61 3.47
C ALA A 146 -3.50 -14.77 2.53
N VAL A 147 -3.64 -15.19 1.29
CA VAL A 147 -4.40 -14.47 0.26
C VAL A 147 -5.56 -15.31 -0.24
N PHE A 148 -6.69 -14.66 -0.42
CA PHE A 148 -7.92 -15.28 -0.90
C PHE A 148 -8.52 -14.39 -1.99
N ALA A 149 -9.01 -15.00 -3.06
CA ALA A 149 -9.73 -14.31 -4.12
C ALA A 149 -11.01 -15.06 -4.43
N THR A 150 -12.04 -14.31 -4.75
CA THR A 150 -13.33 -14.86 -5.19
C THR A 150 -13.86 -13.98 -6.31
N ILE A 151 -14.14 -14.60 -7.46
CA ILE A 151 -14.82 -13.96 -8.59
C ILE A 151 -16.07 -14.79 -8.82
N ASP A 152 -17.23 -14.19 -8.52
CA ASP A 152 -18.49 -14.92 -8.50
C ASP A 152 -18.44 -16.15 -7.55
N LYS A 153 -19.38 -17.07 -7.67
CA LYS A 153 -19.49 -18.25 -6.81
C LYS A 153 -18.52 -19.38 -7.20
N ASP A 154 -18.16 -19.43 -8.48
CA ASP A 154 -17.51 -20.59 -9.11
C ASP A 154 -15.98 -20.44 -9.23
N TYR A 155 -15.44 -19.25 -8.96
CA TYR A 155 -14.01 -18.97 -9.07
C TYR A 155 -13.44 -18.60 -7.70
N LYS A 156 -12.65 -19.49 -7.11
CA LYS A 156 -12.03 -19.29 -5.81
C LYS A 156 -10.52 -19.53 -5.89
N GLY A 157 -9.74 -18.54 -5.46
CA GLY A 157 -8.30 -18.62 -5.37
C GLY A 157 -7.83 -18.50 -3.92
N ASN A 158 -6.81 -19.24 -3.55
CA ASN A 158 -6.14 -19.08 -2.26
C ASN A 158 -4.63 -19.26 -2.42
N GLY A 159 -3.88 -18.70 -1.48
CA GLY A 159 -2.43 -18.81 -1.50
C GLY A 159 -1.77 -18.30 -0.24
N ILE A 160 -0.45 -18.47 -0.19
CA ILE A 160 0.41 -18.00 0.89
C ILE A 160 1.53 -17.16 0.27
N SER A 161 1.94 -16.12 0.98
CA SER A 161 3.00 -15.22 0.56
C SER A 161 3.81 -14.77 1.75
N GLY A 162 4.96 -14.16 1.51
CA GLY A 162 5.76 -13.52 2.54
C GLY A 162 6.40 -12.23 2.06
N ASP A 163 6.75 -11.38 3.02
CA ASP A 163 7.56 -10.19 2.77
C ASP A 163 8.72 -10.15 3.75
N ILE A 164 9.84 -9.55 3.34
CA ILE A 164 11.01 -9.32 4.18
C ILE A 164 11.39 -7.85 4.06
N GLY A 165 11.50 -7.16 5.19
CA GLY A 165 11.85 -5.75 5.23
C GLY A 165 13.00 -5.43 6.17
N PHE A 166 13.65 -4.30 5.90
CA PHE A 166 14.66 -3.75 6.79
C PHE A 166 14.50 -2.24 6.95
N ILE A 167 15.01 -1.71 8.06
CA ILE A 167 15.21 -0.29 8.30
C ILE A 167 16.63 -0.09 8.82
N TYR A 168 17.33 0.88 8.24
CA TYR A 168 18.61 1.33 8.71
C TYR A 168 18.55 2.81 9.13
N LYS A 169 18.85 3.08 10.39
CA LYS A 169 18.91 4.42 10.96
C LYS A 169 20.29 5.03 10.71
N LEU A 170 20.40 5.84 9.67
CA LEU A 170 21.65 6.52 9.36
C LEU A 170 22.01 7.54 10.44
N ASN A 171 21.05 8.36 10.86
CA ASN A 171 21.13 9.27 12.00
C ASN A 171 19.71 9.51 12.60
N ARG A 172 19.59 10.44 13.57
CA ARG A 172 18.28 10.73 14.22
C ARG A 172 17.22 11.29 13.27
N HIS A 173 17.60 11.83 12.13
CA HIS A 173 16.73 12.50 11.18
C HIS A 173 16.52 11.73 9.88
N LEU A 174 17.40 10.79 9.54
CA LEU A 174 17.39 10.07 8.27
C LEU A 174 17.33 8.57 8.51
N LEU A 175 16.29 7.96 7.94
CA LEU A 175 16.10 6.51 7.86
C LEU A 175 16.16 6.07 6.40
N ILE A 176 16.72 4.90 6.18
CA ILE A 176 16.68 4.18 4.92
C ILE A 176 15.90 2.89 5.19
N GLY A 177 14.98 2.54 4.31
CA GLY A 177 14.19 1.33 4.43
C GLY A 177 14.08 0.60 3.11
N GLY A 178 13.95 -0.71 3.19
CA GLY A 178 13.65 -1.53 2.02
C GLY A 178 12.74 -2.70 2.39
N ILE A 179 12.03 -3.18 1.39
CA ILE A 179 11.15 -4.34 1.51
C ILE A 179 11.13 -5.13 0.20
N MET A 180 11.10 -6.43 0.31
CA MET A 180 10.75 -7.37 -0.75
C MET A 180 9.38 -7.94 -0.43
N LYS A 181 8.42 -7.74 -1.34
CA LYS A 181 7.03 -8.20 -1.19
C LYS A 181 6.71 -9.34 -2.15
N ASN A 182 5.71 -10.13 -1.77
CA ASN A 182 5.14 -11.22 -2.55
C ASN A 182 6.15 -12.32 -2.88
N LEU A 183 6.96 -12.69 -1.88
CA LEU A 183 7.87 -13.82 -2.00
C LEU A 183 7.05 -15.12 -2.12
N ASN A 184 7.27 -15.85 -3.21
CA ASN A 184 6.58 -17.11 -3.51
C ASN A 184 5.04 -17.01 -3.46
N ALA A 185 4.49 -15.87 -3.89
CA ALA A 185 3.07 -15.60 -3.87
C ALA A 185 2.38 -16.12 -5.13
N SER A 186 1.32 -16.91 -4.95
CA SER A 186 0.43 -17.33 -6.02
C SER A 186 -0.98 -17.57 -5.51
N TYR A 187 -1.98 -17.43 -6.37
CA TYR A 187 -3.28 -18.02 -6.18
C TYR A 187 -3.30 -19.43 -6.79
N ASN A 188 -3.79 -20.38 -6.02
CA ASN A 188 -4.23 -21.67 -6.53
C ASN A 188 -5.75 -21.56 -6.75
N TRP A 189 -6.11 -21.36 -8.01
CA TRP A 189 -7.50 -21.22 -8.41
C TRP A 189 -8.18 -22.58 -8.54
N LYS A 190 -9.41 -22.65 -8.07
CA LYS A 190 -10.37 -23.69 -8.34
C LYS A 190 -11.54 -23.08 -9.10
N VAL A 191 -11.85 -23.67 -10.25
CA VAL A 191 -12.87 -23.20 -11.17
C VAL A 191 -13.82 -24.34 -11.43
N ILE A 192 -15.10 -24.12 -11.16
CA ILE A 192 -16.17 -25.09 -11.41
C ILE A 192 -16.84 -24.70 -12.72
N ILE A 193 -16.76 -25.57 -13.72
CA ILE A 193 -17.40 -25.40 -15.04
C ILE A 193 -18.34 -26.58 -15.26
N GLY A 194 -19.64 -26.40 -14.99
CA GLY A 194 -20.60 -27.47 -14.99
C GLY A 194 -20.31 -28.49 -13.88
N GLU A 195 -19.98 -29.75 -14.25
CA GLU A 195 -19.60 -30.81 -13.30
C GLU A 195 -18.06 -30.94 -13.15
N ASP A 196 -17.26 -30.23 -13.97
CA ASP A 196 -15.82 -30.32 -13.98
C ASP A 196 -15.19 -29.31 -13.03
N GLU A 197 -14.26 -29.75 -12.16
CA GLU A 197 -13.38 -28.90 -11.37
C GLU A 197 -12.00 -28.80 -12.07
N ARG A 198 -11.57 -27.58 -12.35
CA ARG A 198 -10.23 -27.30 -12.90
C ARG A 198 -9.43 -26.47 -11.90
N SER A 199 -8.12 -26.69 -11.86
CA SER A 199 -7.21 -25.90 -11.04
C SER A 199 -6.06 -25.33 -11.87
N TYR A 200 -5.64 -24.11 -11.56
CA TYR A 200 -4.47 -23.48 -12.15
C TYR A 200 -3.80 -22.54 -11.15
N GLU A 201 -2.50 -22.30 -11.34
CA GLU A 201 -1.71 -21.38 -10.52
C GLU A 201 -1.55 -20.03 -11.24
N GLU A 202 -1.83 -18.95 -10.53
CA GLU A 202 -1.59 -17.59 -10.99
C GLU A 202 -0.61 -16.88 -10.05
N LYS A 203 0.55 -16.46 -10.56
CA LYS A 203 1.62 -15.87 -9.76
C LYS A 203 1.44 -14.37 -9.58
N PHE A 204 1.80 -13.89 -8.40
CA PHE A 204 1.87 -12.46 -8.11
C PHE A 204 3.15 -11.84 -8.69
N PRO A 205 3.10 -10.54 -9.07
CA PRO A 205 4.30 -9.76 -9.29
C PRO A 205 5.12 -9.66 -8.00
N ARG A 206 6.45 -9.83 -8.11
CA ARG A 206 7.37 -9.55 -7.00
C ARG A 206 7.68 -8.06 -6.98
N SER A 207 7.67 -7.44 -5.80
CA SER A 207 7.97 -6.03 -5.64
C SER A 207 9.15 -5.83 -4.69
N TYR A 208 10.06 -4.96 -5.10
CA TYR A 208 11.24 -4.54 -4.34
C TYR A 208 11.14 -3.04 -4.16
N SER A 209 11.10 -2.56 -2.93
CA SER A 209 11.05 -1.14 -2.62
C SER A 209 12.27 -0.72 -1.82
N LEU A 210 12.87 0.39 -2.19
CA LEU A 210 13.93 1.06 -1.44
C LEU A 210 13.55 2.53 -1.27
N GLY A 211 13.72 3.07 -0.08
CA GLY A 211 13.37 4.47 0.14
C GLY A 211 14.03 5.07 1.37
N MET A 212 13.76 6.35 1.54
CA MET A 212 14.28 7.12 2.66
C MET A 212 13.22 8.06 3.24
N ALA A 213 13.32 8.31 4.54
CA ALA A 213 12.49 9.27 5.25
C ALA A 213 13.39 10.26 6.01
N TYR A 214 13.21 11.55 5.76
CA TYR A 214 13.93 12.64 6.39
C TYR A 214 12.99 13.49 7.26
N SER A 215 13.35 13.68 8.54
CA SER A 215 12.58 14.44 9.52
C SER A 215 13.42 15.46 10.29
N GLY A 216 14.42 16.06 9.63
CA GLY A 216 15.33 17.05 10.22
C GLY A 216 14.83 18.49 10.20
N LEU A 217 13.79 18.78 9.41
CA LEU A 217 13.16 20.10 9.34
C LEU A 217 12.03 20.20 10.36
N LYS A 218 11.91 21.35 11.03
CA LYS A 218 10.88 21.56 12.04
C LYS A 218 9.48 21.52 11.39
N GLY A 219 8.69 20.54 11.79
CA GLY A 219 7.32 20.38 11.28
C GLY A 219 7.21 19.81 9.86
N ILE A 220 8.31 19.41 9.22
CA ILE A 220 8.30 18.86 7.86
C ILE A 220 8.95 17.49 7.87
N SER A 221 8.31 16.53 7.22
CA SER A 221 8.88 15.22 6.91
C SER A 221 8.83 15.00 5.40
N LEU A 222 9.93 14.49 4.84
CA LEU A 222 10.08 14.21 3.41
C LEU A 222 10.30 12.71 3.22
N PHE A 223 9.70 12.17 2.18
CA PHE A 223 9.75 10.74 1.85
C PHE A 223 10.10 10.56 0.38
N PHE A 224 10.95 9.60 0.13
CA PHE A 224 11.31 9.13 -1.22
C PHE A 224 11.27 7.62 -1.24
N GLN A 225 10.76 7.04 -2.29
CA GLN A 225 10.73 5.59 -2.50
C GLN A 225 10.81 5.28 -3.98
N GLU A 226 11.60 4.28 -4.30
CA GLU A 226 11.68 3.66 -5.61
C GLU A 226 11.21 2.22 -5.50
N ASP A 227 10.28 1.82 -6.36
CA ASP A 227 9.76 0.46 -6.45
C ASP A 227 10.19 -0.17 -7.77
N VAL A 228 10.63 -1.40 -7.69
CA VAL A 228 10.91 -2.26 -8.85
C VAL A 228 9.95 -3.44 -8.78
N MET A 229 9.06 -3.56 -9.74
CA MET A 229 8.11 -4.67 -9.84
C MET A 229 8.51 -5.58 -10.99
N ILE A 230 8.64 -6.87 -10.71
CA ILE A 230 8.93 -7.91 -11.68
C ILE A 230 7.67 -8.75 -11.85
N THR A 231 7.08 -8.72 -13.04
CA THR A 231 5.88 -9.48 -13.36
C THR A 231 6.19 -10.97 -13.53
N PRO A 232 5.18 -11.86 -13.49
CA PRO A 232 5.37 -13.28 -13.79
C PRO A 232 5.98 -13.55 -15.18
N ASN A 233 5.80 -12.64 -16.14
CA ASN A 233 6.37 -12.70 -17.48
C ASN A 233 7.81 -12.14 -17.55
N ASN A 234 8.42 -11.79 -16.40
CA ASN A 234 9.72 -11.15 -16.26
C ASN A 234 9.80 -9.71 -16.83
N ASP A 235 8.69 -9.03 -17.03
CA ASP A 235 8.72 -7.60 -17.32
C ASP A 235 9.10 -6.84 -16.06
N VAL A 236 9.95 -5.82 -16.20
CA VAL A 236 10.44 -5.02 -15.08
C VAL A 236 9.86 -3.61 -15.16
N ASN A 237 9.13 -3.21 -14.13
CA ASN A 237 8.49 -1.92 -14.03
C ASN A 237 9.07 -1.12 -12.85
N TYR A 238 9.31 0.17 -13.07
CA TYR A 238 9.87 1.08 -12.08
C TYR A 238 8.85 2.14 -11.70
N HIS A 239 8.74 2.46 -10.40
CA HIS A 239 7.83 3.48 -9.90
C HIS A 239 8.51 4.36 -8.86
N THR A 240 8.75 5.61 -9.23
CA THR A 240 9.26 6.63 -8.30
C THR A 240 8.10 7.27 -7.54
N ARG A 241 8.25 7.41 -6.23
CA ARG A 241 7.28 8.03 -5.33
C ARG A 241 7.95 9.05 -4.43
N ILE A 242 7.34 10.20 -4.28
CA ILE A 242 7.77 11.24 -3.36
C ILE A 242 6.60 11.69 -2.48
N GLY A 243 6.88 12.02 -1.24
CA GLY A 243 5.87 12.50 -0.29
C GLY A 243 6.41 13.57 0.63
N SER A 244 5.55 14.46 1.07
CA SER A 244 5.85 15.47 2.09
C SER A 244 4.69 15.62 3.07
N GLU A 245 5.01 15.66 4.37
CA GLU A 245 4.05 15.88 5.45
C GLU A 245 4.44 17.15 6.20
N PHE A 246 3.52 18.10 6.30
CA PHE A 246 3.66 19.38 7.00
C PHE A 246 2.79 19.37 8.25
N ARG A 247 3.38 19.54 9.42
CA ARG A 247 2.68 19.64 10.70
C ARG A 247 2.38 21.09 11.04
N LEU A 248 1.13 21.42 11.14
CA LEU A 248 0.64 22.73 11.58
C LEU A 248 0.66 22.86 13.11
N ALA A 249 0.46 24.09 13.59
CA ALA A 249 0.49 24.42 15.04
C ALA A 249 -0.51 23.63 15.88
N ASN A 250 -1.70 23.35 15.33
CA ASN A 250 -2.77 22.56 15.97
C ASN A 250 -2.57 21.04 15.85
N LYS A 251 -1.39 20.57 15.43
CA LYS A 251 -1.02 19.18 15.15
C LYS A 251 -1.72 18.56 13.94
N THR A 252 -2.54 19.32 13.23
CA THR A 252 -3.05 18.91 11.89
C THR A 252 -1.88 18.73 10.95
N LYS A 253 -1.98 17.78 10.02
CA LYS A 253 -0.96 17.44 9.05
C LYS A 253 -1.51 17.62 7.66
N LEU A 254 -0.84 18.43 6.85
CA LEU A 254 -1.10 18.51 5.42
C LEU A 254 -0.10 17.59 4.71
N ARG A 255 -0.56 16.87 3.70
CA ARG A 255 0.25 15.90 2.98
C ARG A 255 0.11 16.10 1.48
N PHE A 256 1.22 16.00 0.82
CA PHE A 256 1.34 16.08 -0.62
C PHE A 256 2.24 14.94 -1.09
N GLY A 257 1.81 14.26 -2.12
CA GLY A 257 2.59 13.21 -2.73
C GLY A 257 2.53 13.30 -4.25
N ALA A 258 3.48 12.66 -4.89
CA ALA A 258 3.48 12.45 -6.33
C ALA A 258 4.07 11.08 -6.63
N LYS A 259 3.43 10.35 -7.52
CA LYS A 259 3.92 9.07 -8.02
C LYS A 259 3.95 9.06 -9.53
N GLN A 260 4.93 8.39 -10.08
CA GLN A 260 4.96 8.09 -11.50
C GLN A 260 3.76 7.18 -11.83
N ALA A 261 3.03 7.52 -12.88
CA ALA A 261 1.87 6.77 -13.33
C ALA A 261 1.94 6.62 -14.85
N ARG A 262 1.27 5.60 -15.36
CA ARG A 262 1.04 5.49 -16.81
C ARG A 262 -0.07 6.46 -17.20
N GLY A 263 0.16 7.25 -18.23
CA GLY A 263 -0.89 8.07 -18.83
C GLY A 263 -1.68 7.27 -19.87
N THR A 264 -3.00 7.36 -19.79
CA THR A 264 -3.88 6.92 -20.88
C THR A 264 -4.66 8.12 -21.39
N THR A 265 -4.82 8.24 -22.71
CA THR A 265 -5.73 9.21 -23.29
C THR A 265 -7.19 8.75 -23.09
N PRO A 266 -8.19 9.65 -23.22
CA PRO A 266 -9.62 9.26 -23.21
C PRO A 266 -9.97 8.20 -24.26
N SER A 267 -9.18 8.09 -25.34
CA SER A 267 -9.31 7.06 -26.37
C SER A 267 -8.64 5.72 -26.03
N GLY A 268 -8.08 5.58 -24.81
CA GLY A 268 -7.40 4.35 -24.38
C GLY A 268 -5.96 4.18 -24.89
N THR A 269 -5.43 5.15 -25.64
CA THR A 269 -4.05 5.11 -26.13
C THR A 269 -3.08 5.38 -24.99
N ILE A 270 -2.03 4.55 -24.85
CA ILE A 270 -0.99 4.75 -23.85
C ILE A 270 -0.18 5.99 -24.20
N MET A 271 -0.09 6.92 -23.25
CA MET A 271 0.80 8.07 -23.41
C MET A 271 2.24 7.64 -23.12
N ASN A 272 3.09 7.68 -24.14
CA ASN A 272 4.52 7.58 -23.96
C ASN A 272 5.04 8.88 -23.33
N GLY A 273 5.38 8.86 -22.05
CA GLY A 273 5.92 10.03 -21.34
C GLY A 273 5.87 9.90 -19.83
N LEU A 274 6.54 10.82 -19.15
CA LEU A 274 6.50 10.96 -17.71
C LEU A 274 5.11 11.48 -17.30
N ASN A 275 4.25 10.60 -16.82
CA ASN A 275 2.98 10.99 -16.22
C ASN A 275 3.12 10.95 -14.69
N ILE A 276 2.81 12.06 -14.05
CA ILE A 276 2.88 12.21 -12.61
C ILE A 276 1.46 12.33 -12.06
N LYS A 277 1.08 11.41 -11.18
CA LYS A 277 -0.19 11.47 -10.44
C LYS A 277 0.06 12.15 -9.10
N PRO A 278 -0.47 13.38 -8.87
CA PRO A 278 -0.40 14.02 -7.56
C PRO A 278 -1.38 13.37 -6.58
N THR A 279 -1.06 13.42 -5.31
CA THR A 279 -1.91 12.94 -4.21
C THR A 279 -1.95 13.95 -3.09
N PHE A 280 -3.10 14.08 -2.42
CA PHE A 280 -3.33 15.07 -1.38
C PHE A 280 -4.02 14.43 -0.18
N GLY A 281 -3.76 14.97 1.00
CA GLY A 281 -4.49 14.54 2.18
C GLY A 281 -4.30 15.47 3.38
N ILE A 282 -5.18 15.26 4.32
CA ILE A 282 -5.17 15.97 5.61
C ILE A 282 -5.32 14.97 6.74
N GLY A 283 -4.63 15.20 7.83
CA GLY A 283 -4.76 14.38 9.04
C GLY A 283 -4.91 15.27 10.27
N THR A 284 -5.87 14.97 11.11
CA THR A 284 -6.10 15.73 12.33
C THR A 284 -6.22 14.81 13.54
N PRO A 285 -5.60 15.15 14.68
CA PRO A 285 -5.83 14.43 15.93
C PRO A 285 -7.19 14.82 16.49
N LEU A 286 -8.05 13.85 16.74
CA LEU A 286 -9.32 14.01 17.45
C LEU A 286 -9.15 13.50 18.87
N LYS A 287 -9.59 14.29 19.85
CA LYS A 287 -9.64 13.87 21.25
C LYS A 287 -10.96 13.12 21.48
N VAL A 288 -10.89 11.80 21.65
CA VAL A 288 -12.09 10.96 21.83
C VAL A 288 -12.41 10.75 23.29
N TRP A 289 -11.39 10.68 24.17
CA TRP A 289 -11.54 10.50 25.61
C TRP A 289 -10.48 11.34 26.35
N GLN A 290 -10.56 11.46 27.66
CA GLN A 290 -9.70 12.37 28.44
C GLN A 290 -8.19 12.23 28.20
N ARG A 291 -7.71 11.05 27.78
CA ARG A 291 -6.29 10.76 27.48
C ARG A 291 -6.04 10.04 26.17
N GLN A 292 -7.09 9.79 25.36
CA GLN A 292 -6.95 9.03 24.11
C GLN A 292 -7.14 9.95 22.92
N TYR A 293 -6.17 9.92 22.02
CA TYR A 293 -6.21 10.63 20.75
C TYR A 293 -6.36 9.64 19.60
N THR A 294 -7.34 9.91 18.77
CA THR A 294 -7.54 9.25 17.49
C THR A 294 -6.96 10.13 16.41
N GLN A 295 -6.21 9.58 15.50
CA GLN A 295 -5.81 10.28 14.28
C GLN A 295 -6.86 9.97 13.21
N LEU A 296 -7.53 11.00 12.71
CA LEU A 296 -8.37 10.94 11.52
C LEU A 296 -7.56 11.43 10.33
N ASP A 297 -7.47 10.63 9.30
CA ASP A 297 -6.81 10.97 8.05
C ASP A 297 -7.81 10.89 6.90
N TYR A 298 -7.76 11.86 6.01
CA TYR A 298 -8.53 11.90 4.77
C TYR A 298 -7.58 12.11 3.59
N ALA A 299 -7.85 11.42 2.50
CA ALA A 299 -7.17 11.65 1.23
C ALA A 299 -8.19 11.68 0.08
N LEU A 300 -7.84 12.41 -0.96
CA LEU A 300 -8.60 12.52 -2.19
C LEU A 300 -7.75 11.96 -3.33
N ASP A 301 -8.30 11.00 -4.07
CA ASP A 301 -7.75 10.54 -5.34
C ASP A 301 -8.52 11.19 -6.49
N PRO A 302 -7.86 12.00 -7.30
CA PRO A 302 -8.49 12.59 -8.47
C PRO A 302 -8.88 11.56 -9.55
N GLY A 303 -8.47 10.29 -9.37
CA GLY A 303 -8.68 9.24 -10.35
C GLY A 303 -7.78 9.37 -11.57
N SER A 304 -7.95 8.48 -12.53
CA SER A 304 -7.42 8.58 -13.89
C SER A 304 -8.48 9.21 -14.82
N VAL A 305 -8.11 9.50 -16.05
CA VAL A 305 -9.04 10.04 -17.04
C VAL A 305 -10.23 9.08 -17.22
N GLY A 306 -11.45 9.56 -16.98
CA GLY A 306 -12.69 8.77 -17.04
C GLY A 306 -13.06 8.04 -15.74
N GLU A 307 -12.19 8.09 -14.74
CA GLU A 307 -12.47 7.55 -13.43
C GLU A 307 -13.14 8.56 -12.48
N GLY A 308 -13.85 8.80 -11.81
CA GLY A 308 -14.31 9.82 -10.87
C GLY A 308 -13.37 10.00 -9.68
N LEU A 309 -13.77 10.88 -8.78
CA LEU A 309 -13.06 11.11 -7.53
C LEU A 309 -13.23 9.90 -6.58
N SER A 310 -12.18 9.57 -5.86
CA SER A 310 -12.22 8.56 -4.81
C SER A 310 -11.90 9.17 -3.45
N HIS A 311 -12.64 8.78 -2.43
CA HIS A 311 -12.54 9.30 -1.07
C HIS A 311 -12.01 8.23 -0.11
N LEU A 312 -10.98 8.58 0.64
CA LEU A 312 -10.27 7.68 1.53
C LEU A 312 -10.29 8.24 2.95
N PHE A 313 -10.74 7.44 3.89
CA PHE A 313 -10.79 7.78 5.32
C PHE A 313 -10.04 6.73 6.13
N SER A 314 -9.25 7.16 7.11
CA SER A 314 -8.57 6.25 8.03
C SER A 314 -8.63 6.77 9.46
N PHE A 315 -8.80 5.86 10.37
CA PHE A 315 -8.82 6.13 11.81
C PHE A 315 -7.72 5.31 12.48
N SER A 316 -6.92 5.94 13.32
CA SER A 316 -5.87 5.27 14.09
C SER A 316 -6.00 5.61 15.57
N PHE A 317 -6.12 4.58 16.39
CA PHE A 317 -6.20 4.68 17.85
C PHE A 317 -4.88 4.19 18.48
N LYS A 318 -4.47 4.85 19.56
CA LYS A 318 -3.32 4.47 20.39
C LYS A 318 -3.75 4.35 21.84
N PHE A 319 -3.37 3.24 22.50
CA PHE A 319 -3.72 2.95 23.90
C PHE A 319 -2.64 2.16 24.63
#